data_30df7b106cae0b05eb37c906b9ffa797
#
_entry.id   30df7b106cae0b05eb37c906b9ffa797
#
_cell.length_a   1.000
_cell.length_b   1.000
_cell.length_c   1.000
_cell.angle_alpha   90.00
_cell.angle_beta   90.00
_cell.angle_gamma   90.00
#
_symmetry.space_group_name_H-M   'P 1'
#
loop_
_entity.id
_entity.type
_entity.pdbx_description
1 polymer ?
#
loop_
_entity_poly.entity_id
_entity_poly.type
_entity_poly.pdbx_seq_one_letter_code
_entity_poly.pdbx_strand_id
1 'polypeptide(L)'
;MSAMVLLYLLDVLLPFSLSSAASVAAAVVLAVNLPFIGKTFRLPAWAFFLIGAGVLLACRAPLGQWSQGLQSMMKTAVILIVMQSLSLAMGRGGYEAAVAECLRSGTKSLVSLFCLVMLLAHLLASIMSLGSVVVILAAISPALSSRLTGSHRFMASSVSWGYCTLFLWAPGTVTVLMSMQIFGLSWQSYFPPAFALSTLGLALGVGISFLRFHGQTLLGNHPPAAPAAWKQVKRLILILIVI
;
A
#
# COMPACT_ATOMS: atom_id res chain seq x y z
N MET A 1 -6.50 18.52 -7.03
CA MET A 1 -5.84 17.23 -7.34
C MET A 1 -5.99 16.85 -8.82
N SER A 2 -7.18 16.81 -9.39
CA SER A 2 -7.40 16.46 -10.81
C SER A 2 -6.61 17.35 -11.79
N ALA A 3 -6.50 18.64 -11.53
CA ALA A 3 -5.73 19.56 -12.37
C ALA A 3 -4.22 19.24 -12.37
N MET A 4 -3.65 18.77 -11.26
CA MET A 4 -2.25 18.41 -11.16
C MET A 4 -1.93 17.13 -11.96
N VAL A 5 -2.84 16.13 -11.91
CA VAL A 5 -2.74 14.91 -12.73
C VAL A 5 -2.85 15.25 -14.21
N LEU A 6 -3.80 16.12 -14.57
CA LEU A 6 -4.00 16.56 -15.95
C LEU A 6 -2.77 17.30 -16.48
N LEU A 7 -2.23 18.26 -15.72
CA LEU A 7 -1.02 19.00 -16.07
C LEU A 7 0.20 18.08 -16.24
N TYR A 8 0.36 17.09 -15.36
CA TYR A 8 1.44 16.10 -15.50
C TYR A 8 1.28 15.23 -16.75
N LEU A 9 0.06 14.76 -17.04
CA LEU A 9 -0.21 13.99 -18.24
C LEU A 9 0.02 14.83 -19.51
N LEU A 10 -0.37 16.10 -19.49
CA LEU A 10 -0.11 17.03 -20.59
C LEU A 10 1.40 17.30 -20.77
N ASP A 11 2.16 17.43 -19.69
CA ASP A 11 3.63 17.61 -19.75
C ASP A 11 4.34 16.39 -20.33
N VAL A 12 3.80 15.18 -20.08
CA VAL A 12 4.33 13.92 -20.66
C VAL A 12 3.95 13.73 -22.13
N LEU A 13 2.74 14.19 -22.52
CA LEU A 13 2.19 13.95 -23.86
C LEU A 13 2.53 15.07 -24.87
N LEU A 14 2.80 16.29 -24.41
CA LEU A 14 3.08 17.41 -25.26
C LEU A 14 4.59 17.66 -25.39
N PRO A 15 5.09 18.05 -26.60
CA PRO A 15 6.50 18.35 -26.83
C PRO A 15 6.97 19.66 -26.16
N PHE A 16 6.10 20.38 -25.49
CA PHE A 16 6.41 21.64 -24.79
C PHE A 16 6.59 21.37 -23.30
N SER A 17 7.72 21.80 -22.72
CA SER A 17 7.96 21.67 -21.29
C SER A 17 7.02 22.59 -20.49
N LEU A 18 6.01 22.01 -19.89
CA LEU A 18 5.11 22.68 -18.93
C LEU A 18 5.72 22.71 -17.51
N SER A 19 7.04 22.54 -17.41
CA SER A 19 7.75 22.39 -16.13
C SER A 19 7.51 23.54 -15.16
N SER A 20 7.45 24.78 -15.65
CA SER A 20 7.16 25.97 -14.83
C SER A 20 5.71 25.96 -14.32
N ALA A 21 4.74 25.63 -15.18
CA ALA A 21 3.34 25.53 -14.80
C ALA A 21 3.11 24.39 -13.79
N ALA A 22 3.81 23.28 -13.97
CA ALA A 22 3.80 22.13 -13.08
C ALA A 22 4.34 22.50 -11.68
N SER A 23 5.42 23.25 -11.59
CA SER A 23 5.98 23.73 -10.33
C SER A 23 5.03 24.66 -9.59
N VAL A 24 4.40 25.58 -10.30
CA VAL A 24 3.39 26.49 -9.72
C VAL A 24 2.19 25.70 -9.24
N ALA A 25 1.69 24.75 -10.03
CA ALA A 25 0.58 23.88 -9.62
C ALA A 25 0.92 23.05 -8.37
N ALA A 26 2.13 22.50 -8.29
CA ALA A 26 2.58 21.75 -7.12
C ALA A 26 2.67 22.66 -5.87
N ALA A 27 3.18 23.87 -6.01
CA ALA A 27 3.24 24.84 -4.93
C ALA A 27 1.84 25.25 -4.44
N VAL A 28 0.90 25.51 -5.36
CA VAL A 28 -0.49 25.85 -5.03
C VAL A 28 -1.17 24.67 -4.32
N VAL A 29 -1.03 23.45 -4.84
CA VAL A 29 -1.59 22.25 -4.20
C VAL A 29 -1.03 22.07 -2.80
N LEU A 30 0.28 22.25 -2.61
CA LEU A 30 0.91 22.18 -1.30
C LEU A 30 0.33 23.23 -0.36
N ALA A 31 0.30 24.50 -0.77
CA ALA A 31 -0.19 25.61 0.04
C ALA A 31 -1.66 25.43 0.45
N VAL A 32 -2.50 24.99 -0.48
CA VAL A 32 -3.95 24.76 -0.24
C VAL A 32 -4.17 23.56 0.70
N ASN A 33 -3.36 22.50 0.61
CA ASN A 33 -3.57 21.29 1.42
C ASN A 33 -2.91 21.35 2.79
N LEU A 34 -1.86 22.14 2.98
CA LEU A 34 -1.14 22.27 4.26
C LEU A 34 -2.07 22.57 5.47
N PRO A 35 -3.06 23.48 5.39
CA PRO A 35 -3.99 23.76 6.50
C PRO A 35 -4.91 22.57 6.82
N PHE A 36 -5.22 21.73 5.82
CA PHE A 36 -6.15 20.59 5.96
C PHE A 36 -5.49 19.30 6.43
N ILE A 37 -4.17 19.30 6.65
CA ILE A 37 -3.46 18.13 7.19
C ILE A 37 -4.00 17.81 8.58
N GLY A 38 -4.36 16.53 8.79
CA GLY A 38 -4.83 16.02 10.06
C GLY A 38 -3.85 16.34 11.21
N LYS A 39 -4.38 16.59 12.42
CA LYS A 39 -3.62 17.04 13.58
C LYS A 39 -2.35 16.22 13.85
N THR A 40 -2.41 14.90 13.67
CA THR A 40 -1.29 13.97 13.90
C THR A 40 -0.12 14.19 12.93
N PHE A 41 -0.41 14.54 11.68
CA PHE A 41 0.61 14.70 10.64
C PHE A 41 1.03 16.16 10.42
N ARG A 42 0.33 17.09 11.03
CA ARG A 42 0.56 18.53 10.84
C ARG A 42 1.94 18.96 11.32
N LEU A 43 2.34 18.52 12.52
CA LEU A 43 3.64 18.88 13.09
C LEU A 43 4.81 18.31 12.26
N PRO A 44 4.86 16.99 11.93
CA PRO A 44 5.89 16.46 11.04
C PRO A 44 5.93 17.14 9.66
N ALA A 45 4.77 17.40 9.05
CA ALA A 45 4.70 18.03 7.74
C ALA A 45 5.32 19.44 7.73
N TRP A 46 4.98 20.27 8.74
CA TRP A 46 5.57 21.58 8.89
C TRP A 46 7.06 21.52 9.22
N ALA A 47 7.48 20.57 10.08
CA ALA A 47 8.89 20.40 10.42
C ALA A 47 9.73 20.08 9.17
N PHE A 48 9.31 19.09 8.38
CA PHE A 48 10.02 18.74 7.13
C PHE A 48 10.00 19.86 6.10
N PHE A 49 8.88 20.57 5.96
CA PHE A 49 8.80 21.72 5.06
C PHE A 49 9.76 22.84 5.48
N LEU A 50 9.77 23.21 6.76
CA LEU A 50 10.63 24.28 7.28
C LEU A 50 12.12 23.90 7.22
N ILE A 51 12.47 22.65 7.55
CA ILE A 51 13.84 22.14 7.43
C ILE A 51 14.30 22.19 5.97
N GLY A 52 13.47 21.67 5.04
CA GLY A 52 13.81 21.69 3.60
C GLY A 52 13.97 23.12 3.06
N ALA A 53 13.03 24.01 3.38
CA ALA A 53 13.12 25.42 3.01
C ALA A 53 14.35 26.10 3.64
N GLY A 54 14.62 25.82 4.92
CA GLY A 54 15.79 26.36 5.64
C GLY A 54 17.11 25.93 5.00
N VAL A 55 17.25 24.68 4.61
CA VAL A 55 18.44 24.18 3.89
C VAL A 55 18.61 24.88 2.56
N LEU A 56 17.55 25.00 1.75
CA LEU A 56 17.62 25.70 0.46
C LEU A 56 17.99 27.17 0.62
N LEU A 57 17.48 27.85 1.64
CA LEU A 57 17.82 29.22 1.95
C LEU A 57 19.28 29.34 2.44
N ALA A 58 19.73 28.48 3.34
CA ALA A 58 21.09 28.47 3.85
C ALA A 58 22.14 28.23 2.76
N CYS A 59 21.82 27.34 1.81
CA CYS A 59 22.63 27.05 0.64
C CYS A 59 22.50 28.12 -0.47
N ARG A 60 21.72 29.20 -0.26
CA ARG A 60 21.42 30.22 -1.28
C ARG A 60 21.00 29.61 -2.62
N ALA A 61 20.17 28.56 -2.57
CA ALA A 61 19.73 27.81 -3.72
C ALA A 61 19.01 28.73 -4.73
N PRO A 62 19.36 28.71 -6.03
CA PRO A 62 18.65 29.47 -7.05
C PRO A 62 17.22 28.96 -7.22
N LEU A 63 16.31 29.83 -7.70
CA LEU A 63 14.88 29.49 -7.90
C LEU A 63 14.67 28.23 -8.74
N GLY A 64 15.60 27.90 -9.64
CA GLY A 64 15.56 26.65 -10.40
C GLY A 64 15.64 25.39 -9.53
N GLN A 65 16.39 25.39 -8.43
CA GLN A 65 16.46 24.25 -7.51
C GLN A 65 15.18 24.12 -6.69
N TRP A 66 14.53 25.22 -6.31
CA TRP A 66 13.22 25.19 -5.66
C TRP A 66 12.16 24.57 -6.58
N SER A 67 12.15 24.97 -7.86
CA SER A 67 11.21 24.41 -8.83
C SER A 67 11.49 22.92 -9.09
N GLN A 68 12.74 22.51 -9.19
CA GLN A 68 13.11 21.09 -9.34
C GLN A 68 12.67 20.25 -8.15
N GLY A 69 12.84 20.74 -6.92
CA GLY A 69 12.37 20.07 -5.72
C GLY A 69 10.85 19.84 -5.72
N LEU A 70 10.08 20.84 -6.14
CA LEU A 70 8.62 20.72 -6.27
C LEU A 70 8.22 19.74 -7.38
N GLN A 71 8.91 19.77 -8.52
CA GLN A 71 8.63 18.87 -9.65
C GLN A 71 8.96 17.42 -9.33
N SER A 72 10.06 17.17 -8.61
CA SER A 72 10.46 15.80 -8.26
C SER A 72 9.40 15.07 -7.46
N MET A 73 8.70 15.76 -6.56
CA MET A 73 7.61 15.20 -5.77
C MET A 73 6.30 15.08 -6.54
N MET A 74 6.08 15.85 -7.59
CA MET A 74 4.87 15.84 -8.38
C MET A 74 4.65 14.49 -9.07
N LYS A 75 5.70 13.91 -9.66
CA LYS A 75 5.65 12.60 -10.31
C LYS A 75 5.20 11.52 -9.31
N THR A 76 5.80 11.50 -8.12
CA THR A 76 5.43 10.58 -7.04
C THR A 76 3.98 10.78 -6.60
N ALA A 77 3.57 12.03 -6.41
CA ALA A 77 2.20 12.36 -6.00
C ALA A 77 1.16 11.91 -7.04
N VAL A 78 1.44 12.10 -8.34
CA VAL A 78 0.54 11.67 -9.42
C VAL A 78 0.38 10.16 -9.43
N ILE A 79 1.47 9.40 -9.32
CA ILE A 79 1.41 7.93 -9.26
C ILE A 79 0.56 7.49 -8.07
N LEU A 80 0.76 8.09 -6.89
CA LEU A 80 -0.04 7.78 -5.70
C LEU A 80 -1.53 8.09 -5.89
N ILE A 81 -1.88 9.19 -6.54
CA ILE A 81 -3.27 9.55 -6.83
C ILE A 81 -3.92 8.52 -7.78
N VAL A 82 -3.20 8.11 -8.82
CA VAL A 82 -3.67 7.09 -9.77
C VAL A 82 -3.89 5.76 -9.05
N MET A 83 -2.96 5.35 -8.19
CA MET A 83 -3.09 4.12 -7.38
C MET A 83 -4.27 4.19 -6.40
N GLN A 84 -4.54 5.36 -5.79
CA GLN A 84 -5.72 5.55 -4.95
C GLN A 84 -7.04 5.47 -5.74
N SER A 85 -7.05 5.92 -6.98
CA SER A 85 -8.22 5.77 -7.86
C SER A 85 -8.51 4.32 -8.19
N LEU A 86 -7.47 3.50 -8.39
CA LEU A 86 -7.60 2.05 -8.57
C LEU A 86 -8.16 1.37 -7.30
N SER A 87 -7.70 1.79 -6.12
CA SER A 87 -8.22 1.33 -4.84
C SER A 87 -9.73 1.56 -4.69
N LEU A 88 -10.23 2.72 -5.12
CA LEU A 88 -11.67 3.02 -5.10
C LEU A 88 -12.48 2.09 -6.03
N ALA A 89 -11.95 1.80 -7.22
CA ALA A 89 -12.59 0.87 -8.15
C ALA A 89 -12.67 -0.56 -7.56
N MET A 90 -11.61 -0.99 -6.89
CA MET A 90 -11.55 -2.28 -6.22
C MET A 90 -12.55 -2.38 -5.06
N GLY A 91 -12.70 -1.34 -4.23
CA GLY A 91 -13.68 -1.30 -3.14
C GLY A 91 -15.13 -1.48 -3.63
N ARG A 92 -15.46 -0.93 -4.81
CA ARG A 92 -16.79 -1.11 -5.44
C ARG A 92 -17.02 -2.50 -6.03
N GLY A 93 -15.98 -3.29 -6.25
CA GLY A 93 -16.06 -4.64 -6.82
C GLY A 93 -16.59 -5.71 -5.87
N GLY A 94 -16.86 -5.39 -4.60
CA GLY A 94 -17.38 -6.34 -3.60
C GLY A 94 -16.39 -7.43 -3.19
N TYR A 95 -15.12 -7.28 -3.52
CA TYR A 95 -14.07 -8.25 -3.19
C TYR A 95 -13.85 -8.41 -1.69
N GLU A 96 -14.17 -7.38 -0.91
CA GLU A 96 -14.08 -7.38 0.56
C GLU A 96 -14.97 -8.46 1.18
N ALA A 97 -16.22 -8.57 0.72
CA ALA A 97 -17.15 -9.58 1.20
C ALA A 97 -16.69 -11.00 0.84
N ALA A 98 -16.15 -11.19 -0.37
CA ALA A 98 -15.63 -12.49 -0.82
C ALA A 98 -14.39 -12.90 -0.01
N VAL A 99 -13.48 -11.97 0.27
CA VAL A 99 -12.32 -12.19 1.14
C VAL A 99 -12.77 -12.57 2.56
N ALA A 100 -13.71 -11.80 3.12
CA ALA A 100 -14.28 -12.09 4.44
C ALA A 100 -14.89 -13.50 4.53
N GLU A 101 -15.62 -13.92 3.50
CA GLU A 101 -16.21 -15.24 3.43
C GLU A 101 -15.14 -16.35 3.34
N CYS A 102 -14.14 -16.19 2.48
CA CYS A 102 -13.01 -17.13 2.39
C CYS A 102 -12.24 -17.24 3.71
N LEU A 103 -12.06 -16.15 4.44
CA LEU A 103 -11.38 -16.14 5.74
C LEU A 103 -12.20 -16.83 6.84
N ARG A 104 -13.54 -16.67 6.81
CA ARG A 104 -14.43 -17.30 7.81
C ARG A 104 -14.56 -18.81 7.67
N SER A 105 -14.56 -19.30 6.45
CA SER A 105 -14.94 -20.69 6.14
C SER A 105 -13.77 -21.59 5.73
N GLY A 106 -12.58 -21.01 5.52
CA GLY A 106 -11.55 -21.69 4.73
C GLY A 106 -10.63 -22.66 5.45
N THR A 107 -10.40 -22.58 6.75
CA THR A 107 -9.30 -23.34 7.36
C THR A 107 -9.58 -23.84 8.78
N LYS A 108 -9.23 -25.12 9.02
CA LYS A 108 -9.21 -25.72 10.36
C LYS A 108 -7.87 -25.51 11.08
N SER A 109 -6.78 -25.31 10.34
CA SER A 109 -5.44 -25.12 10.88
C SER A 109 -5.12 -23.65 11.08
N LEU A 110 -4.56 -23.29 12.23
CA LEU A 110 -4.09 -21.93 12.52
C LEU A 110 -2.96 -21.49 11.60
N VAL A 111 -2.08 -22.42 11.19
CA VAL A 111 -1.00 -22.16 10.22
C VAL A 111 -1.59 -21.74 8.87
N SER A 112 -2.55 -22.53 8.35
CA SER A 112 -3.21 -22.21 7.07
C SER A 112 -3.96 -20.89 7.13
N LEU A 113 -4.61 -20.58 8.25
CA LEU A 113 -5.29 -19.30 8.43
C LEU A 113 -4.30 -18.14 8.47
N PHE A 114 -3.17 -18.30 9.18
CA PHE A 114 -2.12 -17.28 9.20
C PHE A 114 -1.58 -16.99 7.80
N CYS A 115 -1.24 -18.04 7.05
CA CYS A 115 -0.75 -17.90 5.68
C CYS A 115 -1.79 -17.25 4.75
N LEU A 116 -3.06 -17.63 4.88
CA LEU A 116 -4.13 -17.04 4.08
C LEU A 116 -4.30 -15.54 4.40
N VAL A 117 -4.35 -15.17 5.67
CA VAL A 117 -4.45 -13.77 6.11
C VAL A 117 -3.25 -12.96 5.64
N MET A 118 -2.05 -13.50 5.83
CA MET A 118 -0.80 -12.87 5.41
C MET A 118 -0.76 -12.62 3.90
N LEU A 119 -1.11 -13.62 3.08
CA LEU A 119 -1.15 -13.48 1.63
C LEU A 119 -2.23 -12.50 1.17
N LEU A 120 -3.42 -12.57 1.75
CA LEU A 120 -4.49 -11.62 1.43
C LEU A 120 -4.12 -10.19 1.83
N ALA A 121 -3.48 -10.02 3.01
CA ALA A 121 -2.96 -8.72 3.42
C ALA A 121 -1.93 -8.19 2.44
N HIS A 122 -1.01 -9.04 1.99
CA HIS A 122 0.01 -8.68 1.01
C HIS A 122 -0.60 -8.25 -0.34
N LEU A 123 -1.50 -9.07 -0.88
CA LEU A 123 -2.13 -8.81 -2.17
C LEU A 123 -3.08 -7.61 -2.14
N LEU A 124 -3.96 -7.51 -1.14
CA LEU A 124 -4.88 -6.38 -1.03
C LEU A 124 -4.15 -5.08 -0.74
N ALA A 125 -3.11 -5.12 0.10
CA ALA A 125 -2.34 -3.94 0.43
C ALA A 125 -1.55 -3.39 -0.76
N SER A 126 -1.15 -4.22 -1.71
CA SER A 126 -0.45 -3.77 -2.93
C SER A 126 -1.30 -2.80 -3.76
N ILE A 127 -2.63 -2.86 -3.63
CA ILE A 127 -3.57 -1.95 -4.31
C ILE A 127 -4.16 -0.92 -3.33
N MET A 128 -4.69 -1.40 -2.18
CA MET A 128 -5.50 -0.57 -1.28
C MET A 128 -4.67 0.08 -0.16
N SER A 129 -3.36 -0.22 -0.09
CA SER A 129 -2.48 0.29 0.96
C SER A 129 -3.07 0.02 2.37
N LEU A 130 -3.10 1.02 3.27
CA LEU A 130 -3.64 0.89 4.63
C LEU A 130 -5.12 0.47 4.69
N GLY A 131 -5.91 0.76 3.66
CA GLY A 131 -7.32 0.37 3.61
C GLY A 131 -7.52 -1.14 3.70
N SER A 132 -6.61 -1.93 3.13
CA SER A 132 -6.67 -3.40 3.19
C SER A 132 -6.58 -3.95 4.61
N VAL A 133 -5.79 -3.32 5.47
CA VAL A 133 -5.61 -3.73 6.87
C VAL A 133 -6.93 -3.65 7.62
N VAL A 134 -7.66 -2.53 7.45
CA VAL A 134 -8.96 -2.31 8.10
C VAL A 134 -9.97 -3.36 7.63
N VAL A 135 -10.03 -3.61 6.32
CA VAL A 135 -10.94 -4.59 5.72
C VAL A 135 -10.66 -5.99 6.25
N ILE A 136 -9.41 -6.43 6.26
CA ILE A 136 -9.04 -7.76 6.73
C ILE A 136 -9.33 -7.91 8.22
N LEU A 137 -8.95 -6.92 9.03
CA LEU A 137 -9.22 -6.96 10.47
C LEU A 137 -10.73 -7.00 10.77
N ALA A 138 -11.52 -6.20 10.08
CA ALA A 138 -12.98 -6.21 10.21
C ALA A 138 -13.60 -7.57 9.82
N ALA A 139 -13.05 -8.20 8.79
CA ALA A 139 -13.51 -9.51 8.30
C ALA A 139 -13.20 -10.67 9.27
N ILE A 140 -12.01 -10.65 9.90
CA ILE A 140 -11.51 -11.76 10.70
C ILE A 140 -11.87 -11.63 12.19
N SER A 141 -11.91 -10.39 12.71
CA SER A 141 -12.08 -10.14 14.16
C SER A 141 -13.30 -10.85 14.76
N PRO A 142 -14.50 -10.81 14.17
CA PRO A 142 -15.66 -11.50 14.74
C PRO A 142 -15.50 -13.03 14.78
N ALA A 143 -14.82 -13.59 13.80
CA ALA A 143 -14.63 -15.03 13.67
C ALA A 143 -13.56 -15.60 14.59
N LEU A 144 -12.51 -14.81 14.90
CA LEU A 144 -11.39 -15.26 15.74
C LEU A 144 -11.57 -14.93 17.21
N SER A 145 -12.22 -13.83 17.56
CA SER A 145 -12.39 -13.41 18.95
C SER A 145 -13.11 -14.44 19.82
N SER A 146 -14.03 -15.20 19.20
CA SER A 146 -14.78 -16.28 19.87
C SER A 146 -14.06 -17.64 19.91
N ARG A 147 -12.93 -17.79 19.19
CA ARG A 147 -12.31 -19.09 18.93
C ARG A 147 -10.85 -19.22 19.35
N LEU A 148 -10.18 -18.11 19.59
CA LEU A 148 -8.77 -18.08 19.88
C LEU A 148 -8.46 -17.13 21.01
N THR A 149 -7.93 -17.65 22.12
CA THR A 149 -7.33 -16.84 23.17
C THR A 149 -6.07 -16.15 22.59
N GLY A 150 -6.04 -14.81 22.65
CA GLY A 150 -4.94 -14.05 22.03
C GLY A 150 -5.13 -13.76 20.54
N SER A 151 -6.38 -13.81 20.04
CA SER A 151 -6.74 -13.48 18.65
C SER A 151 -6.15 -12.17 18.14
N HIS A 152 -6.05 -11.13 18.97
CA HIS A 152 -5.45 -9.84 18.60
C HIS A 152 -3.98 -9.97 18.18
N ARG A 153 -3.18 -10.76 18.91
CA ARG A 153 -1.77 -10.98 18.55
C ARG A 153 -1.62 -11.78 17.25
N PHE A 154 -2.49 -12.77 17.06
CA PHE A 154 -2.53 -13.53 15.81
C PHE A 154 -2.87 -12.63 14.62
N MET A 155 -3.93 -11.84 14.73
CA MET A 155 -4.36 -10.90 13.67
C MET A 155 -3.29 -9.86 13.38
N ALA A 156 -2.77 -9.21 14.42
CA ALA A 156 -1.72 -8.20 14.25
C ALA A 156 -0.49 -8.79 13.56
N SER A 157 -0.04 -9.98 13.99
CA SER A 157 1.14 -10.62 13.41
C SER A 157 0.92 -11.00 11.95
N SER A 158 -0.17 -11.71 11.62
CA SER A 158 -0.44 -12.18 10.26
C SER A 158 -0.64 -11.03 9.26
N VAL A 159 -1.38 -10.00 9.65
CA VAL A 159 -1.61 -8.82 8.80
C VAL A 159 -0.33 -8.01 8.64
N SER A 160 0.44 -7.79 9.73
CA SER A 160 1.70 -7.04 9.65
C SER A 160 2.73 -7.70 8.77
N TRP A 161 2.90 -9.03 8.83
CA TRP A 161 3.80 -9.75 7.94
C TRP A 161 3.47 -9.53 6.46
N GLY A 162 2.18 -9.69 6.11
CA GLY A 162 1.73 -9.46 4.73
C GLY A 162 1.88 -8.00 4.31
N TYR A 163 1.49 -7.08 5.18
CA TYR A 163 1.52 -5.65 4.90
C TYR A 163 2.95 -5.10 4.80
N CYS A 164 3.85 -5.46 5.71
CA CYS A 164 5.20 -4.92 5.72
C CYS A 164 6.05 -5.40 4.55
N THR A 165 5.87 -6.63 4.09
CA THR A 165 6.63 -7.17 2.95
C THR A 165 6.30 -6.49 1.62
N LEU A 166 5.12 -5.88 1.48
CA LEU A 166 4.76 -5.15 0.27
C LEU A 166 5.57 -3.86 0.06
N PHE A 167 6.02 -3.20 1.15
CA PHE A 167 6.82 -1.97 1.06
C PHE A 167 8.14 -2.15 0.31
N LEU A 168 8.55 -3.39 0.11
CA LEU A 168 9.77 -3.70 -0.63
C LEU A 168 9.58 -3.50 -2.14
N TRP A 169 8.40 -3.84 -2.71
CA TRP A 169 8.23 -3.91 -4.16
C TRP A 169 7.00 -3.18 -4.73
N ALA A 170 5.97 -2.92 -3.93
CA ALA A 170 4.71 -2.42 -4.50
C ALA A 170 4.85 -0.99 -5.03
N PRO A 171 4.54 -0.73 -6.31
CA PRO A 171 4.73 0.57 -6.94
C PRO A 171 3.80 1.66 -6.39
N GLY A 172 2.73 1.28 -5.71
CA GLY A 172 1.81 2.20 -5.03
C GLY A 172 2.31 2.71 -3.69
N THR A 173 3.53 2.32 -3.25
CA THR A 173 4.09 2.77 -1.99
C THR A 173 5.07 3.92 -2.18
N VAL A 174 4.98 4.91 -1.31
CA VAL A 174 5.90 6.07 -1.32
C VAL A 174 7.35 5.60 -1.18
N THR A 175 7.60 4.61 -0.35
CA THR A 175 8.94 4.08 -0.07
C THR A 175 9.64 3.60 -1.34
N VAL A 176 8.96 2.81 -2.17
CA VAL A 176 9.51 2.30 -3.43
C VAL A 176 9.77 3.44 -4.41
N LEU A 177 8.79 4.32 -4.60
CA LEU A 177 8.89 5.44 -5.53
C LEU A 177 10.03 6.40 -5.15
N MET A 178 10.14 6.72 -3.85
CA MET A 178 11.22 7.58 -3.34
C MET A 178 12.59 6.92 -3.47
N SER A 179 12.71 5.61 -3.16
CA SER A 179 13.96 4.89 -3.33
C SER A 179 14.41 4.89 -4.78
N MET A 180 13.52 4.58 -5.71
CA MET A 180 13.84 4.61 -7.14
C MET A 180 14.28 6.00 -7.61
N GLN A 181 13.60 7.05 -7.13
CA GLN A 181 13.91 8.43 -7.51
C GLN A 181 15.25 8.89 -6.93
N ILE A 182 15.53 8.62 -5.65
CA ILE A 182 16.76 9.05 -4.99
C ILE A 182 17.99 8.35 -5.57
N PHE A 183 17.87 7.05 -5.85
CA PHE A 183 18.97 6.23 -6.37
C PHE A 183 19.02 6.19 -7.91
N GLY A 184 18.12 6.87 -8.60
CA GLY A 184 18.08 6.88 -10.07
C GLY A 184 17.85 5.50 -10.69
N LEU A 185 17.11 4.61 -10.00
CA LEU A 185 16.90 3.23 -10.43
C LEU A 185 15.70 3.13 -11.38
N SER A 186 15.84 2.29 -12.41
CA SER A 186 14.73 1.90 -13.26
C SER A 186 13.86 0.84 -12.58
N TRP A 187 12.58 0.75 -12.95
CA TRP A 187 11.69 -0.29 -12.45
C TRP A 187 12.22 -1.70 -12.74
N GLN A 188 12.74 -1.93 -13.94
CA GLN A 188 13.28 -3.22 -14.34
C GLN A 188 14.46 -3.69 -13.50
N SER A 189 15.29 -2.77 -13.02
CA SER A 189 16.43 -3.10 -12.16
C SER A 189 16.05 -3.24 -10.68
N TYR A 190 15.03 -2.47 -10.24
CA TYR A 190 14.60 -2.47 -8.84
C TYR A 190 13.68 -3.64 -8.50
N PHE A 191 12.68 -3.91 -9.35
CA PHE A 191 11.61 -4.86 -9.06
C PHE A 191 12.08 -6.30 -8.78
N PRO A 192 12.96 -6.94 -9.60
CA PRO A 192 13.29 -8.34 -9.39
C PRO A 192 13.94 -8.62 -8.02
N PRO A 193 14.98 -7.90 -7.56
CA PRO A 193 15.58 -8.15 -6.25
C PRO A 193 14.63 -7.79 -5.10
N ALA A 194 13.84 -6.72 -5.25
CA ALA A 194 12.88 -6.28 -4.25
C ALA A 194 11.74 -7.30 -4.07
N PHE A 195 11.22 -7.83 -5.17
CA PHE A 195 10.20 -8.88 -5.16
C PHE A 195 10.72 -10.21 -4.60
N ALA A 196 11.96 -10.59 -4.95
CA ALA A 196 12.62 -11.77 -4.37
C ALA A 196 12.76 -11.62 -2.85
N LEU A 197 13.19 -10.47 -2.37
CA LEU A 197 13.31 -10.18 -0.94
C LEU A 197 11.95 -10.22 -0.23
N SER A 198 10.92 -9.67 -0.85
CA SER A 198 9.54 -9.74 -0.35
C SER A 198 9.05 -11.19 -0.24
N THR A 199 9.31 -11.99 -1.27
CA THR A 199 8.94 -13.42 -1.29
C THR A 199 9.67 -14.20 -0.18
N LEU A 200 10.97 -13.92 0.05
CA LEU A 200 11.72 -14.46 1.18
C LEU A 200 11.09 -14.04 2.52
N GLY A 201 10.68 -12.78 2.66
CA GLY A 201 9.97 -12.29 3.84
C GLY A 201 8.66 -13.05 4.09
N LEU A 202 7.86 -13.29 3.05
CA LEU A 202 6.65 -14.10 3.15
C LEU A 202 6.97 -15.56 3.54
N ALA A 203 7.99 -16.16 2.93
CA ALA A 203 8.42 -17.52 3.27
C ALA A 203 8.87 -17.64 4.74
N LEU A 204 9.60 -16.66 5.26
CA LEU A 204 9.95 -16.57 6.68
C LEU A 204 8.68 -16.45 7.55
N GLY A 205 7.68 -15.66 7.15
CA GLY A 205 6.41 -15.57 7.83
C GLY A 205 5.67 -16.91 7.90
N VAL A 206 5.69 -17.68 6.83
CA VAL A 206 5.17 -19.07 6.80
C VAL A 206 5.95 -19.96 7.79
N GLY A 207 7.28 -19.93 7.75
CA GLY A 207 8.14 -20.70 8.66
C GLY A 207 7.86 -20.38 10.12
N ILE A 208 7.78 -19.12 10.48
CA ILE A 208 7.47 -18.66 11.85
C ILE A 208 6.07 -19.10 12.26
N SER A 209 5.07 -19.02 11.36
CA SER A 209 3.72 -19.47 11.63
C SER A 209 3.67 -20.97 11.91
N PHE A 210 4.43 -21.74 11.15
CA PHE A 210 4.55 -23.16 11.35
C PHE A 210 5.15 -23.50 12.73
N LEU A 211 6.25 -22.86 13.10
CA LEU A 211 6.90 -23.06 14.40
C LEU A 211 5.98 -22.69 15.58
N ARG A 212 5.16 -21.62 15.41
CA ARG A 212 4.30 -21.12 16.49
C ARG A 212 2.98 -21.83 16.63
N PHE A 213 2.38 -22.28 15.54
CA PHE A 213 0.99 -22.72 15.48
C PHE A 213 0.83 -24.16 14.98
N HIS A 214 1.94 -24.87 14.77
CA HIS A 214 1.88 -26.28 14.35
C HIS A 214 1.06 -27.11 15.35
N GLY A 215 0.15 -27.94 14.82
CA GLY A 215 -0.72 -28.77 15.64
C GLY A 215 -1.92 -28.07 16.28
N GLN A 216 -2.01 -26.73 16.20
CA GLN A 216 -3.16 -26.01 16.73
C GLN A 216 -4.29 -25.95 15.71
N THR A 217 -5.50 -26.29 16.13
CA THR A 217 -6.71 -26.24 15.31
C THR A 217 -7.68 -25.23 15.88
N LEU A 218 -8.47 -24.63 15.00
CA LEU A 218 -9.57 -23.73 15.38
C LEU A 218 -10.75 -24.58 15.94
N LEU A 219 -11.30 -24.15 17.06
CA LEU A 219 -12.51 -24.74 17.63
C LEU A 219 -13.72 -24.38 16.77
N GLY A 220 -14.50 -25.40 16.40
CA GLY A 220 -15.78 -25.25 15.69
C GLY A 220 -15.77 -25.72 14.23
N ASN A 221 -16.87 -26.36 13.83
CA ASN A 221 -17.13 -26.74 12.43
C ASN A 221 -17.76 -25.57 11.70
N HIS A 222 -17.11 -25.08 10.66
CA HIS A 222 -17.73 -24.17 9.71
C HIS A 222 -17.90 -24.83 8.35
N PRO A 223 -19.02 -24.53 7.67
CA PRO A 223 -19.19 -24.96 6.29
C PRO A 223 -18.07 -24.36 5.42
N PRO A 224 -17.64 -25.09 4.38
CA PRO A 224 -16.67 -24.57 3.43
C PRO A 224 -17.19 -23.29 2.75
N ALA A 225 -16.29 -22.39 2.38
CA ALA A 225 -16.65 -21.16 1.66
C ALA A 225 -17.43 -21.48 0.40
N ALA A 226 -18.43 -20.66 0.10
CA ALA A 226 -19.19 -20.80 -1.13
C ALA A 226 -18.24 -20.76 -2.34
N PRO A 227 -18.40 -21.63 -3.34
CA PRO A 227 -17.53 -21.63 -4.54
C PRO A 227 -17.45 -20.27 -5.24
N ALA A 228 -18.51 -19.48 -5.13
CA ALA A 228 -18.58 -18.12 -5.67
C ALA A 228 -17.55 -17.16 -5.01
N ALA A 229 -17.32 -17.26 -3.71
CA ALA A 229 -16.36 -16.43 -3.00
C ALA A 229 -14.92 -16.73 -3.47
N TRP A 230 -14.56 -17.99 -3.61
CA TRP A 230 -13.27 -18.40 -4.17
C TRP A 230 -13.07 -17.95 -5.62
N LYS A 231 -14.15 -17.97 -6.42
CA LYS A 231 -14.07 -17.46 -7.81
C LYS A 231 -13.78 -15.96 -7.85
N GLN A 232 -14.37 -15.17 -6.95
CA GLN A 232 -14.09 -13.74 -6.85
C GLN A 232 -12.66 -13.46 -6.38
N VAL A 233 -12.17 -14.18 -5.36
CA VAL A 233 -10.78 -14.05 -4.88
C VAL A 233 -9.79 -14.44 -5.98
N LYS A 234 -10.04 -15.51 -6.74
CA LYS A 234 -9.22 -15.87 -7.90
C LYS A 234 -9.19 -14.77 -8.97
N ARG A 235 -10.33 -14.15 -9.27
CA ARG A 235 -10.39 -12.99 -10.19
C ARG A 235 -9.57 -11.82 -9.67
N LEU A 236 -9.65 -11.53 -8.37
CA LEU A 236 -8.83 -10.49 -7.74
C LEU A 236 -7.35 -10.76 -7.93
N ILE A 237 -6.90 -11.99 -7.64
CA ILE A 237 -5.50 -12.41 -7.83
C ILE A 237 -5.09 -12.29 -9.30
N LEU A 238 -5.94 -12.68 -10.24
CA LEU A 238 -5.66 -12.56 -11.67
C LEU A 238 -5.48 -11.10 -12.09
N ILE A 239 -6.36 -10.21 -11.65
CA ILE A 239 -6.25 -8.76 -11.91
C ILE A 239 -4.93 -8.22 -11.37
N LEU A 240 -4.53 -8.65 -10.15
CA LEU A 240 -3.28 -8.27 -9.52
C LEU A 240 -2.02 -8.71 -10.27
N ILE A 241 -2.08 -9.85 -10.95
CA ILE A 241 -0.94 -10.39 -11.73
C ILE A 241 -0.81 -9.66 -13.07
N VAL A 242 -1.92 -9.14 -13.61
CA VAL A 242 -1.97 -8.48 -14.94
C VAL A 242 -1.61 -6.99 -14.85
N ILE A 243 -1.77 -6.35 -13.69
CA ILE A 243 -1.41 -4.94 -13.43
C ILE A 243 0.06 -4.83 -13.03
#